data_ac966a18bc029c2e7ac130797a6243c8
#
_entry.id   ac966a18bc029c2e7ac130797a6243c8
#
_cell.length_a   1.000
_cell.length_b   1.000
_cell.length_c   1.000
_cell.angle_alpha   90.00
_cell.angle_beta   90.00
_cell.angle_gamma   90.00
#
_symmetry.space_group_name_H-M   'P 1'
#
loop_
_entity.id
_entity.type
_entity.pdbx_description
1 polymer ?
#
loop_
_entity_poly.entity_id
_entity_poly.type
_entity_poly.pdbx_seq_one_letter_code
_entity_poly.pdbx_strand_id
1 'polypeptide(L)'
;MVSTLIKDPVEIMEQRGAVAAALGALNPDQRAALVLVDMEGYSVEEAAQILGCAPGTVKSRCARGRARLLPLLVHLKAEEGN
;
A
#
# COMPACT_ATOMS: atom_id res chain seq x y z
N MET A 1 23.97 -1.90 -5.96
CA MET A 1 23.72 -1.32 -5.59
C MET A 1 23.38 -0.09 -4.88
N VAL A 2 24.30 0.56 -4.47
CA VAL A 2 24.08 1.78 -3.71
C VAL A 2 23.27 2.80 -4.47
N SER A 3 23.52 2.88 -5.74
CA SER A 3 22.80 3.84 -6.58
C SER A 3 21.28 3.63 -6.56
N THR A 4 20.85 2.41 -6.31
CA THR A 4 19.40 2.17 -6.24
C THR A 4 18.82 2.63 -4.91
N LEU A 5 19.68 2.82 -3.92
CA LEU A 5 19.26 3.29 -2.60
C LEU A 5 19.28 4.80 -2.50
N ILE A 6 20.09 5.44 -3.36
CA ILE A 6 20.22 6.88 -3.33
C ILE A 6 19.39 7.46 -4.44
N LYS A 7 18.15 7.72 -4.15
CA LYS A 7 17.27 8.34 -5.10
C LYS A 7 17.18 9.83 -4.83
N ASP A 8 16.86 10.55 -5.88
CA ASP A 8 16.57 11.98 -5.76
C ASP A 8 15.45 12.14 -4.71
N PRO A 9 15.62 13.05 -3.75
CA PRO A 9 14.55 13.31 -2.77
C PRO A 9 13.21 13.65 -3.39
N VAL A 10 13.21 14.35 -4.51
CA VAL A 10 11.96 14.68 -5.20
C VAL A 10 11.29 13.41 -5.71
N GLU A 11 12.08 12.50 -6.27
CA GLU A 11 11.57 11.23 -6.77
C GLU A 11 10.93 10.40 -5.65
N ILE A 12 11.59 10.35 -4.50
CA ILE A 12 11.05 9.63 -3.34
C ILE A 12 9.74 10.26 -2.88
N MET A 13 9.68 11.56 -2.83
CA MET A 13 8.47 12.27 -2.42
C MET A 13 7.33 12.05 -3.40
N GLU A 14 7.62 12.03 -4.68
CA GLU A 14 6.62 11.76 -5.71
C GLU A 14 6.07 10.36 -5.58
N GLN A 15 6.94 9.37 -5.35
CA GLN A 15 6.51 8.00 -5.16
C GLN A 15 5.63 7.86 -3.92
N ARG A 16 6.02 8.50 -2.82
CA ARG A 16 5.22 8.49 -1.60
C ARG A 16 3.88 9.18 -1.81
N GLY A 17 3.88 10.27 -2.56
CA GLY A 17 2.65 10.97 -2.88
C GLY A 17 1.69 10.12 -3.68
N ALA A 18 2.21 9.40 -4.68
CA ALA A 18 1.39 8.50 -5.50
C ALA A 18 0.82 7.36 -4.67
N VAL A 19 1.65 6.75 -3.81
CA VAL A 19 1.20 5.66 -2.94
C VAL A 19 0.17 6.18 -1.94
N ALA A 20 0.42 7.33 -1.33
CA ALA A 20 -0.52 7.90 -0.37
C ALA A 20 -1.86 8.22 -1.03
N ALA A 21 -1.83 8.77 -2.24
CA ALA A 21 -3.04 9.08 -2.99
C ALA A 21 -3.83 7.80 -3.31
N ALA A 22 -3.12 6.76 -3.76
CA ALA A 22 -3.75 5.50 -4.10
C ALA A 22 -4.35 4.82 -2.86
N LEU A 23 -3.62 4.83 -1.75
CA LEU A 23 -4.12 4.28 -0.48
C LEU A 23 -5.35 5.04 0.00
N GLY A 24 -5.36 6.36 -0.20
CA GLY A 24 -6.51 7.18 0.18
C GLY A 24 -7.78 6.85 -0.58
N ALA A 25 -7.65 6.25 -1.76
CA ALA A 25 -8.80 5.83 -2.56
C ALA A 25 -9.41 4.50 -2.11
N LEU A 26 -8.70 3.76 -1.25
CA LEU A 26 -9.23 2.52 -0.69
C LEU A 26 -10.17 2.83 0.47
N ASN A 27 -11.09 1.89 0.75
CA ASN A 27 -11.87 2.08 1.97
C ASN A 27 -10.97 1.90 3.19
N PRO A 28 -11.36 2.43 4.36
CA PRO A 28 -10.49 2.40 5.54
C PRO A 28 -10.05 1.01 5.96
N ASP A 29 -10.92 0.01 5.84
CA ASP A 29 -10.59 -1.35 6.25
C ASP A 29 -9.52 -1.97 5.35
N GLN A 30 -9.65 -1.77 4.04
CA GLN A 30 -8.66 -2.27 3.07
C GLN A 30 -7.33 -1.57 3.28
N ARG A 31 -7.36 -0.26 3.45
CA ARG A 31 -6.16 0.53 3.67
C ARG A 31 -5.43 0.08 4.93
N ALA A 32 -6.15 -0.08 6.04
CA ALA A 32 -5.55 -0.50 7.29
C ALA A 32 -4.89 -1.87 7.17
N ALA A 33 -5.55 -2.83 6.53
CA ALA A 33 -5.00 -4.16 6.36
C ALA A 33 -3.73 -4.13 5.51
N LEU A 34 -3.74 -3.40 4.41
CA LEU A 34 -2.57 -3.29 3.54
C LEU A 34 -1.41 -2.60 4.24
N VAL A 35 -1.68 -1.53 4.95
CA VAL A 35 -0.62 -0.80 5.66
C VAL A 35 0.04 -1.72 6.68
N LEU A 36 -0.74 -2.45 7.46
CA LEU A 36 -0.17 -3.32 8.49
C LEU A 36 0.62 -4.47 7.90
N VAL A 37 0.07 -5.16 6.92
CA VAL A 37 0.69 -6.37 6.37
C VAL A 37 1.78 -6.04 5.36
N ASP A 38 1.48 -5.22 4.37
CA ASP A 38 2.40 -4.98 3.26
C ASP A 38 3.44 -3.91 3.56
N MET A 39 3.10 -2.90 4.33
CA MET A 39 4.02 -1.80 4.58
C MET A 39 4.73 -1.90 5.92
N GLU A 40 4.03 -2.31 6.97
CA GLU A 40 4.62 -2.43 8.31
C GLU A 40 5.22 -3.80 8.58
N GLY A 41 4.88 -4.79 7.77
CA GLY A 41 5.45 -6.13 7.89
C GLY A 41 4.85 -7.03 8.95
N TYR A 42 3.66 -6.69 9.45
CA TYR A 42 2.97 -7.58 10.39
C TYR A 42 2.47 -8.82 9.67
N SER A 43 2.43 -9.93 10.39
CA SER A 43 1.78 -11.13 9.87
C SER A 43 0.26 -10.89 9.81
N VAL A 44 -0.42 -11.74 9.03
CA VAL A 44 -1.88 -11.66 8.95
C VAL A 44 -2.50 -11.83 10.33
N GLU A 45 -1.95 -12.76 11.12
CA GLU A 45 -2.46 -13.03 12.47
C GLU A 45 -2.27 -11.83 13.39
N GLU A 46 -1.11 -11.21 13.32
CA GLU A 46 -0.85 -10.01 14.12
C GLU A 46 -1.75 -8.85 13.71
N ALA A 47 -1.90 -8.66 12.41
CA ALA A 47 -2.78 -7.61 11.89
C ALA A 47 -4.23 -7.84 12.32
N ALA A 48 -4.66 -9.11 12.33
CA ALA A 48 -6.00 -9.46 12.77
C ALA A 48 -6.22 -9.07 14.23
N GLN A 49 -5.22 -9.30 15.07
CA GLN A 49 -5.31 -8.90 16.48
C GLN A 49 -5.39 -7.37 16.61
N ILE A 50 -4.57 -6.67 15.87
CA ILE A 50 -4.57 -5.20 15.91
C ILE A 50 -5.90 -4.64 15.44
N LEU A 51 -6.45 -5.22 14.38
CA LEU A 51 -7.69 -4.72 13.78
C LEU A 51 -8.95 -5.29 14.44
N GLY A 52 -8.80 -6.26 15.32
CA GLY A 52 -9.94 -6.86 16.01
C GLY A 52 -10.83 -7.68 15.11
N CYS A 53 -10.26 -8.42 14.17
CA CYS A 53 -11.02 -9.24 13.24
C CYS A 53 -10.34 -10.58 13.02
N ALA A 54 -10.98 -11.46 12.25
CA ALA A 54 -10.42 -12.77 11.94
C ALA A 54 -9.30 -12.66 10.91
N PRO A 55 -8.30 -13.56 10.95
CA PRO A 55 -7.23 -13.55 9.95
C PRO A 55 -7.74 -13.67 8.51
N GLY A 56 -8.79 -14.45 8.28
CA GLY A 56 -9.38 -14.56 6.95
C GLY A 56 -9.93 -13.22 6.45
N THR A 57 -10.44 -12.40 7.35
CA THR A 57 -10.92 -11.07 7.03
C THR A 57 -9.76 -10.17 6.59
N VAL A 58 -8.62 -10.27 7.28
CA VAL A 58 -7.42 -9.51 6.89
C VAL A 58 -6.98 -9.93 5.49
N LYS A 59 -6.93 -11.23 5.23
CA LYS A 59 -6.55 -11.75 3.91
C LYS A 59 -7.45 -11.22 2.81
N SER A 60 -8.77 -11.24 3.04
CA SER A 60 -9.73 -10.71 2.08
C SER A 60 -9.54 -9.23 1.83
N ARG A 61 -9.38 -8.47 2.89
CA ARG A 61 -9.18 -7.02 2.79
C ARG A 61 -7.90 -6.70 2.04
N CYS A 62 -6.82 -7.43 2.31
CA CYS A 62 -5.57 -7.26 1.59
C CYS A 62 -5.72 -7.58 0.12
N ALA A 63 -6.36 -8.70 -0.21
CA ALA A 63 -6.55 -9.12 -1.59
C ALA A 63 -7.35 -8.08 -2.38
N ARG A 64 -8.45 -7.62 -1.81
CA ARG A 64 -9.29 -6.61 -2.45
C ARG A 64 -8.59 -5.26 -2.54
N GLY A 65 -7.87 -4.91 -1.48
CA GLY A 65 -7.12 -3.67 -1.46
C GLY A 65 -6.03 -3.66 -2.53
N ARG A 66 -5.29 -4.75 -2.66
CA ARG A 66 -4.24 -4.86 -3.69
C ARG A 66 -4.83 -4.81 -5.08
N ALA A 67 -5.95 -5.51 -5.30
CA ALA A 67 -6.60 -5.52 -6.60
C ALA A 67 -7.05 -4.12 -7.01
N ARG A 68 -7.45 -3.30 -6.05
CA ARG A 68 -7.87 -1.94 -6.29
C ARG A 68 -6.68 -0.98 -6.40
N LEU A 69 -5.64 -1.24 -5.62
CA LEU A 69 -4.48 -0.38 -5.54
C LEU A 69 -3.62 -0.41 -6.80
N LEU A 70 -3.39 -1.60 -7.35
CA LEU A 70 -2.48 -1.77 -8.49
C LEU A 70 -2.86 -0.92 -9.70
N PRO A 71 -4.13 -0.92 -10.15
CA PRO A 71 -4.50 -0.06 -11.28
C PRO A 71 -4.30 1.42 -10.98
N LEU A 72 -4.54 1.83 -9.74
CA LEU A 72 -4.36 3.21 -9.35
C LEU A 72 -2.90 3.62 -9.41
N LEU A 73 -2.00 2.76 -8.93
CA LEU A 73 -0.57 3.03 -8.97
C LEU A 73 -0.05 3.08 -10.40
N VAL A 74 -0.50 2.18 -11.25
CA VAL A 74 -0.11 2.17 -12.66
C VAL A 74 -0.55 3.44 -13.34
N HIS A 75 -1.79 3.87 -13.09
CA HIS A 75 -2.33 5.08 -13.67
C HIS A 75 -1.54 6.32 -13.24
N LEU A 76 -1.31 6.46 -11.95
CA LEU A 76 -0.56 7.60 -11.42
C LEU A 76 0.88 7.62 -11.92
N LYS A 77 1.50 6.46 -11.99
CA LYS A 77 2.86 6.35 -12.49
C LYS A 77 2.94 6.71 -13.97
N ALA A 78 1.95 6.32 -14.76
CA ALA A 78 1.91 6.65 -16.17
C ALA A 78 1.80 8.15 -16.37
N GLU A 79 1.01 8.83 -15.56
CA GLU A 79 0.88 10.28 -15.62
C GLU A 79 2.20 10.96 -15.26
N GLU A 80 2.86 10.47 -14.22
CA GLU A 80 4.14 11.03 -13.81
C GLU A 80 5.26 10.74 -14.80
N GLY A 81 5.18 9.60 -15.46
CA GLY A 81 6.22 9.17 -16.40
C GLY A 81 6.24 9.94 -17.70
N ASN A 82 5.23 10.71 -17.95
CA ASN A 82 5.17 11.54 -19.13
C ASN A 82 5.55 12.96 -18.82
#